data_c653ef298e3ed3d710532f3924850c0f
#
_entry.id   c653ef298e3ed3d710532f3924850c0f
#
_cell.length_a   1.000
_cell.length_b   1.000
_cell.length_c   1.000
_cell.angle_alpha   90.00
_cell.angle_beta   90.00
_cell.angle_gamma   90.00
#
_symmetry.space_group_name_H-M   'P 1'
#
loop_
_entity.id
_entity.type
_entity.pdbx_description
1 polymer ?
#
loop_
_entity_poly.entity_id
_entity_poly.type
_entity_poly.pdbx_seq_one_letter_code
_entity_poly.pdbx_strand_id
1 'polypeptide(L)'
;AWAEDYDQEFASEMDYILPGRVAQIFLDVAGKGPVLDVGAGTGLVGHALAKLGLQPIDAMDLSRAMLDVASKKGIYRNLFAADITKPIEMVGETYQGIISSGTFTRGHVGPGGIDYLLPLAQTGAYFVLAINKIHWAEKGFSEKFEALAGSISKPVMCDIEIYGKNSKGGHSRDIGIAVIFQKL
;
A
#
# COMPACT_ATOMS: atom_id res chain seq x y z
N ALA A 1 -1.33 8.19 21.48
CA ALA A 1 -1.48 6.96 22.23
C ALA A 1 -1.65 5.77 21.26
N TRP A 2 -2.82 5.56 20.62
CA TRP A 2 -3.03 4.36 19.80
C TRP A 2 -2.06 4.25 18.60
N ALA A 3 -1.77 5.34 17.91
CA ALA A 3 -0.86 5.33 16.75
C ALA A 3 0.62 5.12 17.16
N GLU A 4 1.02 5.49 18.35
CA GLU A 4 2.39 5.28 18.87
C GLU A 4 2.60 3.84 19.33
N ASP A 5 1.57 3.21 19.87
CA ASP A 5 1.62 1.83 20.35
C ASP A 5 1.50 0.83 19.18
N TYR A 6 0.96 1.26 18.01
CA TYR A 6 0.67 0.42 16.85
C TYR A 6 1.90 -0.38 16.35
N ASP A 7 3.07 0.25 16.24
CA ASP A 7 4.28 -0.43 15.74
C ASP A 7 4.82 -1.47 16.73
N GLN A 8 4.71 -1.20 18.04
CA GLN A 8 5.24 -2.08 19.07
C GLN A 8 4.25 -3.19 19.45
N GLU A 9 2.99 -2.85 19.66
CA GLU A 9 1.99 -3.81 20.10
C GLU A 9 1.43 -4.61 18.93
N PHE A 10 1.00 -3.96 17.82
CA PHE A 10 0.36 -4.67 16.73
C PHE A 10 1.37 -5.34 15.79
N ALA A 11 2.37 -4.60 15.30
CA ALA A 11 3.26 -5.13 14.26
C ALA A 11 4.21 -6.20 14.82
N SER A 12 4.72 -6.03 16.06
CA SER A 12 5.62 -7.01 16.65
C SER A 12 4.90 -8.19 17.29
N GLU A 13 3.80 -7.97 18.03
CA GLU A 13 3.05 -9.05 18.68
C GLU A 13 2.30 -9.92 17.69
N MET A 14 1.78 -9.33 16.59
CA MET A 14 1.08 -10.04 15.54
C MET A 14 2.01 -10.60 14.46
N ASP A 15 3.33 -10.41 14.57
CA ASP A 15 4.30 -10.81 13.53
C ASP A 15 3.84 -10.34 12.13
N TYR A 16 3.54 -9.03 12.02
CA TYR A 16 2.97 -8.42 10.82
C TYR A 16 4.03 -8.19 9.74
N ILE A 17 4.13 -9.13 8.80
CA ILE A 17 5.18 -9.17 7.77
C ILE A 17 4.77 -8.53 6.44
N LEU A 18 3.49 -8.26 6.22
CA LEU A 18 2.95 -7.76 4.95
C LEU A 18 3.69 -6.52 4.41
N PRO A 19 4.01 -5.47 5.20
CA PRO A 19 4.71 -4.29 4.69
C PRO A 19 6.06 -4.62 4.05
N GLY A 20 6.85 -5.48 4.69
CA GLY A 20 8.14 -5.94 4.15
C GLY A 20 7.99 -6.78 2.89
N ARG A 21 6.97 -7.65 2.83
CA ARG A 21 6.68 -8.46 1.64
C ARG A 21 6.28 -7.59 0.45
N VAL A 22 5.41 -6.60 0.66
CA VAL A 22 4.96 -5.67 -0.40
C VAL A 22 6.14 -4.83 -0.91
N ALA A 23 7.00 -4.33 -0.01
CA ALA A 23 8.21 -3.61 -0.38
C ALA A 23 9.18 -4.46 -1.21
N GLN A 24 9.37 -5.73 -0.83
CA GLN A 24 10.22 -6.67 -1.58
C GLN A 24 9.68 -6.95 -2.98
N ILE A 25 8.37 -7.22 -3.12
CA ILE A 25 7.72 -7.42 -4.43
C ILE A 25 7.93 -6.18 -5.32
N PHE A 26 7.80 -4.97 -4.77
CA PHE A 26 8.03 -3.75 -5.55
C PHE A 26 9.48 -3.65 -6.06
N LEU A 27 10.45 -4.06 -5.28
CA LEU A 27 11.85 -4.12 -5.72
C LEU A 27 12.07 -5.21 -6.78
N ASP A 28 11.46 -6.39 -6.61
CA ASP A 28 11.61 -7.54 -7.52
C ASP A 28 11.07 -7.24 -8.92
N VAL A 29 10.05 -6.37 -9.04
CA VAL A 29 9.56 -5.88 -10.34
C VAL A 29 10.34 -4.67 -10.86
N ALA A 30 11.51 -4.38 -10.33
CA ALA A 30 12.35 -3.23 -10.67
C ALA A 30 11.64 -1.87 -10.49
N GLY A 31 10.78 -1.78 -9.50
CA GLY A 31 10.11 -0.54 -9.12
C GLY A 31 11.12 0.55 -8.74
N LYS A 32 10.80 1.79 -9.08
CA LYS A 32 11.68 2.96 -8.89
C LYS A 32 10.92 4.08 -8.19
N GLY A 33 11.68 4.98 -7.53
CA GLY A 33 11.16 6.23 -6.98
C GLY A 33 11.07 7.35 -8.02
N PRO A 34 10.25 8.38 -7.76
CA PRO A 34 9.53 8.58 -6.51
C PRO A 34 8.38 7.59 -6.30
N VAL A 35 8.22 7.10 -5.06
CA VAL A 35 7.17 6.14 -4.65
C VAL A 35 6.16 6.83 -3.74
N LEU A 36 4.88 6.54 -3.95
CA LEU A 36 3.80 6.91 -3.04
C LEU A 36 3.38 5.68 -2.22
N ASP A 37 3.56 5.75 -0.91
CA ASP A 37 3.05 4.80 0.08
C ASP A 37 1.63 5.20 0.46
N VAL A 38 0.64 4.41 0.00
CA VAL A 38 -0.80 4.72 0.13
C VAL A 38 -1.41 3.97 1.30
N GLY A 39 -2.04 4.72 2.21
CA GLY A 39 -2.46 4.21 3.50
C GLY A 39 -1.24 3.84 4.34
N ALA A 40 -0.28 4.77 4.37
CA ALA A 40 1.04 4.55 4.97
C ALA A 40 0.98 4.21 6.47
N GLY A 41 -0.11 4.62 7.15
CA GLY A 41 -0.24 4.42 8.58
C GLY A 41 0.93 5.05 9.33
N THR A 42 1.57 4.26 10.17
CA THR A 42 2.78 4.64 10.90
C THR A 42 4.08 4.55 10.08
N GLY A 43 3.99 4.15 8.78
CA GLY A 43 5.12 4.14 7.87
C GLY A 43 5.94 2.85 7.83
N LEU A 44 5.30 1.70 8.03
CA LEU A 44 5.99 0.40 7.99
C LEU A 44 6.49 0.03 6.59
N VAL A 45 5.69 0.31 5.54
CA VAL A 45 6.08 0.07 4.14
C VAL A 45 7.23 0.98 3.74
N GLY A 46 7.10 2.29 3.99
CA GLY A 46 8.18 3.25 3.69
C GLY A 46 9.47 2.90 4.40
N HIS A 47 9.40 2.42 5.65
CA HIS A 47 10.58 1.95 6.38
C HIS A 47 11.23 0.74 5.70
N ALA A 48 10.44 -0.22 5.23
CA ALA A 48 10.94 -1.37 4.50
C ALA A 48 11.59 -0.95 3.16
N LEU A 49 10.95 -0.07 2.39
CA LEU A 49 11.50 0.48 1.14
C LEU A 49 12.82 1.22 1.37
N ALA A 50 12.89 2.08 2.40
CA ALA A 50 14.10 2.83 2.72
C ALA A 50 15.27 1.91 3.11
N LYS A 51 15.00 0.83 3.87
CA LYS A 51 16.00 -0.21 4.17
C LYS A 51 16.52 -0.92 2.94
N LEU A 52 15.70 -1.07 1.90
CA LEU A 52 16.07 -1.64 0.61
C LEU A 52 16.75 -0.62 -0.32
N GLY A 53 17.02 0.59 0.16
CA GLY A 53 17.70 1.65 -0.59
C GLY A 53 16.81 2.43 -1.56
N LEU A 54 15.50 2.30 -1.47
CA LEU A 54 14.55 2.93 -2.38
C LEU A 54 14.13 4.30 -1.86
N GLN A 55 14.37 5.33 -2.65
CA GLN A 55 14.09 6.75 -2.35
C GLN A 55 13.86 7.51 -3.68
N PRO A 56 13.17 8.67 -3.73
CA PRO A 56 12.42 9.26 -2.61
C PRO A 56 11.06 8.58 -2.41
N ILE A 57 10.53 8.64 -1.18
CA ILE A 57 9.24 8.09 -0.80
C ILE A 57 8.38 9.21 -0.21
N ASP A 58 7.13 9.29 -0.65
CA ASP A 58 6.09 10.13 -0.03
C ASP A 58 5.02 9.23 0.62
N ALA A 59 4.36 9.73 1.66
CA ALA A 59 3.30 9.02 2.36
C ALA A 59 1.95 9.69 2.16
N MET A 60 0.91 8.87 2.04
CA MET A 60 -0.48 9.31 2.04
C MET A 60 -1.30 8.45 3.00
N ASP A 61 -2.07 9.09 3.88
CA ASP A 61 -3.00 8.42 4.78
C ASP A 61 -4.19 9.33 5.10
N LEU A 62 -5.33 8.74 5.44
CA LEU A 62 -6.50 9.49 5.93
C LEU A 62 -6.24 10.08 7.33
N SER A 63 -5.47 9.37 8.16
CA SER A 63 -5.21 9.71 9.56
C SER A 63 -3.98 10.59 9.73
N ARG A 64 -4.22 11.86 10.05
CA ARG A 64 -3.10 12.78 10.40
C ARG A 64 -2.27 12.27 11.57
N ALA A 65 -2.90 11.67 12.58
CA ALA A 65 -2.19 11.12 13.73
C ALA A 65 -1.23 9.98 13.34
N MET A 66 -1.60 9.14 12.36
CA MET A 66 -0.71 8.11 11.80
C MET A 66 0.47 8.74 11.07
N LEU A 67 0.22 9.75 10.23
CA LEU A 67 1.27 10.48 9.51
C LEU A 67 2.24 11.19 10.47
N ASP A 68 1.77 11.71 11.59
CA ASP A 68 2.61 12.33 12.60
C ASP A 68 3.58 11.31 13.25
N VAL A 69 3.16 10.05 13.41
CA VAL A 69 4.06 8.96 13.82
C VAL A 69 5.02 8.59 12.70
N ALA A 70 4.53 8.44 11.46
CA ALA A 70 5.35 8.13 10.30
C ALA A 70 6.45 9.19 10.08
N SER A 71 6.15 10.46 10.30
CA SER A 71 7.10 11.57 10.14
C SER A 71 8.33 11.45 11.05
N LYS A 72 8.16 10.90 12.25
CA LYS A 72 9.25 10.68 13.23
C LYS A 72 10.32 9.70 12.72
N LYS A 73 10.01 8.87 11.73
CA LYS A 73 10.96 7.93 11.11
C LYS A 73 11.96 8.62 10.15
N GLY A 74 11.68 9.86 9.71
CA GLY A 74 12.59 10.65 8.87
C GLY A 74 12.87 10.05 7.49
N ILE A 75 11.98 9.19 6.98
CA ILE A 75 12.15 8.46 5.72
C ILE A 75 11.31 9.04 4.57
N TYR A 76 10.24 9.75 4.89
CA TYR A 76 9.35 10.35 3.89
C TYR A 76 9.79 11.77 3.53
N ARG A 77 9.79 12.07 2.23
CA ARG A 77 10.02 13.40 1.69
C ARG A 77 8.82 14.31 2.00
N ASN A 78 7.60 13.82 1.75
CA ASN A 78 6.34 14.52 1.99
C ASN A 78 5.32 13.56 2.64
N LEU A 79 4.37 14.14 3.39
CA LEU A 79 3.27 13.40 4.02
C LEU A 79 1.95 14.13 3.72
N PHE A 80 1.00 13.43 3.10
CA PHE A 80 -0.27 13.97 2.65
C PHE A 80 -1.44 13.35 3.39
N ALA A 81 -2.26 14.16 4.07
CA ALA A 81 -3.53 13.69 4.62
C ALA A 81 -4.58 13.73 3.50
N ALA A 82 -5.03 12.56 3.03
CA ALA A 82 -6.00 12.45 1.93
C ALA A 82 -6.88 11.20 2.06
N ASP A 83 -8.11 11.34 1.56
CA ASP A 83 -9.09 10.26 1.47
C ASP A 83 -9.08 9.69 0.05
N ILE A 84 -8.53 8.50 -0.13
CA ILE A 84 -8.43 7.86 -1.44
C ILE A 84 -9.75 7.32 -1.98
N THR A 85 -10.86 7.52 -1.28
CA THR A 85 -12.20 7.25 -1.79
C THR A 85 -12.81 8.43 -2.54
N LYS A 86 -12.04 9.52 -2.69
CA LYS A 86 -12.43 10.78 -3.34
C LYS A 86 -11.32 11.27 -4.27
N PRO A 87 -11.63 12.19 -5.20
CA PRO A 87 -10.62 12.85 -6.01
C PRO A 87 -9.51 13.47 -5.14
N ILE A 88 -8.26 13.19 -5.50
CA ILE A 88 -7.09 13.65 -4.78
C ILE A 88 -6.50 14.83 -5.54
N GLU A 89 -6.54 16.01 -4.94
CA GLU A 89 -5.88 17.20 -5.47
C GLU A 89 -4.42 17.19 -5.01
N MET A 90 -3.54 16.66 -5.85
CA MET A 90 -2.10 16.78 -5.65
C MET A 90 -1.53 17.74 -6.68
N VAL A 91 -0.87 18.77 -6.18
CA VAL A 91 -0.09 19.68 -7.01
C VAL A 91 1.37 19.24 -6.93
N GLY A 92 1.94 18.79 -8.04
CA GLY A 92 3.35 18.42 -8.06
C GLY A 92 3.69 17.20 -8.91
N GLU A 93 4.71 16.48 -8.48
CA GLU A 93 5.27 15.35 -9.20
C GLU A 93 4.31 14.15 -9.23
N THR A 94 4.32 13.43 -10.34
CA THR A 94 3.71 12.12 -10.46
C THR A 94 4.71 11.04 -10.05
N TYR A 95 4.20 9.88 -9.60
CA TYR A 95 5.01 8.80 -9.03
C TYR A 95 5.38 7.74 -10.06
N GLN A 96 6.59 7.17 -9.93
CA GLN A 96 7.03 5.99 -10.70
C GLN A 96 6.62 4.67 -10.02
N GLY A 97 6.18 4.75 -8.77
CA GLY A 97 5.66 3.62 -8.03
C GLY A 97 4.52 4.01 -7.10
N ILE A 98 3.51 3.17 -7.02
CA ILE A 98 2.43 3.28 -6.04
C ILE A 98 2.33 1.95 -5.30
N ILE A 99 2.44 2.01 -3.99
CA ILE A 99 2.48 0.84 -3.13
C ILE A 99 1.46 0.97 -2.00
N SER A 100 0.84 -0.13 -1.62
CA SER A 100 -0.11 -0.11 -0.50
C SER A 100 -0.13 -1.43 0.25
N SER A 101 -0.15 -1.35 1.58
CA SER A 101 -0.26 -2.48 2.50
C SER A 101 -1.32 -2.18 3.55
N GLY A 102 -2.34 -3.05 3.67
CA GLY A 102 -3.37 -2.94 4.71
C GLY A 102 -4.51 -1.94 4.45
N THR A 103 -4.49 -1.22 3.33
CA THR A 103 -5.52 -0.22 2.98
C THR A 103 -6.75 -0.86 2.33
N PHE A 104 -6.53 -1.81 1.41
CA PHE A 104 -7.61 -2.52 0.72
C PHE A 104 -8.04 -3.75 1.51
N THR A 105 -8.69 -3.51 2.64
CA THR A 105 -9.16 -4.55 3.57
C THR A 105 -10.58 -4.28 4.05
N ARG A 106 -11.19 -5.24 4.75
CA ARG A 106 -12.59 -5.16 5.21
C ARG A 106 -12.82 -3.91 6.06
N GLY A 107 -13.89 -3.18 5.74
CA GLY A 107 -14.25 -1.94 6.44
C GLY A 107 -13.46 -0.71 6.02
N HIS A 108 -12.50 -0.85 5.11
CA HIS A 108 -11.68 0.23 4.58
C HIS A 108 -11.99 0.50 3.10
N VAL A 109 -10.98 0.64 2.25
CA VAL A 109 -11.11 1.09 0.87
C VAL A 109 -11.48 -0.06 -0.07
N GLY A 110 -12.51 0.17 -0.88
CA GLY A 110 -12.90 -0.73 -1.97
C GLY A 110 -12.17 -0.42 -3.28
N PRO A 111 -12.52 -1.15 -4.37
CA PRO A 111 -11.83 -1.06 -5.67
C PRO A 111 -11.90 0.33 -6.33
N GLY A 112 -12.89 1.15 -6.00
CA GLY A 112 -13.00 2.53 -6.51
C GLY A 112 -11.82 3.43 -6.14
N GLY A 113 -11.11 3.13 -5.05
CA GLY A 113 -9.91 3.88 -4.66
C GLY A 113 -8.81 3.84 -5.72
N ILE A 114 -8.75 2.79 -6.53
CA ILE A 114 -7.74 2.65 -7.60
C ILE A 114 -7.89 3.75 -8.66
N ASP A 115 -9.11 4.18 -8.95
CA ASP A 115 -9.38 5.24 -9.94
C ASP A 115 -8.72 6.57 -9.55
N TYR A 116 -8.64 6.85 -8.26
CA TYR A 116 -8.04 8.09 -7.74
C TYR A 116 -6.52 8.00 -7.58
N LEU A 117 -5.97 6.79 -7.60
CA LEU A 117 -4.51 6.58 -7.56
C LEU A 117 -3.88 6.62 -8.95
N LEU A 118 -4.58 6.14 -9.99
CA LEU A 118 -4.06 6.11 -11.36
C LEU A 118 -3.58 7.48 -11.86
N PRO A 119 -4.30 8.61 -11.66
CA PRO A 119 -3.84 9.92 -12.09
C PRO A 119 -2.54 10.38 -11.43
N LEU A 120 -2.22 9.88 -10.25
CA LEU A 120 -1.01 10.24 -9.50
C LEU A 120 0.26 9.56 -10.04
N ALA A 121 0.11 8.55 -10.89
CA ALA A 121 1.20 7.75 -11.42
C ALA A 121 1.61 8.21 -12.83
N GLN A 122 2.89 8.10 -13.12
CA GLN A 122 3.43 8.24 -14.48
C GLN A 122 3.04 7.03 -15.35
N THR A 123 3.02 7.19 -16.66
CA THR A 123 2.98 6.05 -17.59
C THR A 123 4.18 5.13 -17.34
N GLY A 124 3.94 3.84 -17.25
CA GLY A 124 4.95 2.84 -16.90
C GLY A 124 5.18 2.65 -15.39
N ALA A 125 4.55 3.45 -14.54
CA ALA A 125 4.67 3.31 -13.09
C ALA A 125 4.13 1.97 -12.62
N TYR A 126 4.86 1.30 -11.72
CA TYR A 126 4.41 0.08 -11.08
C TYR A 126 3.47 0.35 -9.92
N PHE A 127 2.42 -0.44 -9.85
CA PHE A 127 1.53 -0.56 -8.70
C PHE A 127 1.75 -1.92 -8.03
N VAL A 128 1.90 -1.91 -6.71
CA VAL A 128 1.89 -3.11 -5.87
C VAL A 128 0.89 -2.90 -4.74
N LEU A 129 -0.29 -3.48 -4.88
CA LEU A 129 -1.39 -3.31 -3.95
C LEU A 129 -1.67 -4.63 -3.23
N ALA A 130 -1.53 -4.66 -1.91
CA ALA A 130 -1.97 -5.80 -1.11
C ALA A 130 -3.45 -5.66 -0.78
N ILE A 131 -4.25 -6.62 -1.20
CA ILE A 131 -5.70 -6.65 -1.02
C ILE A 131 -6.05 -7.87 -0.20
N ASN A 132 -6.84 -7.70 0.86
CA ASN A 132 -7.33 -8.84 1.65
C ASN A 132 -8.15 -9.79 0.76
N LYS A 133 -7.91 -11.09 0.83
CA LYS A 133 -8.51 -12.09 -0.08
C LYS A 133 -10.04 -12.19 0.05
N ILE A 134 -10.55 -12.02 1.27
CA ILE A 134 -11.99 -12.01 1.51
C ILE A 134 -12.60 -10.72 0.93
N HIS A 135 -11.94 -9.59 1.17
CA HIS A 135 -12.36 -8.29 0.64
C HIS A 135 -12.37 -8.27 -0.90
N TRP A 136 -11.38 -8.91 -1.54
CA TRP A 136 -11.36 -9.11 -2.99
C TRP A 136 -12.63 -9.80 -3.48
N ALA A 137 -12.99 -10.93 -2.87
CA ALA A 137 -14.15 -11.72 -3.28
C ALA A 137 -15.49 -11.00 -3.05
N GLU A 138 -15.58 -10.12 -2.04
CA GLU A 138 -16.82 -9.48 -1.64
C GLU A 138 -17.10 -8.13 -2.33
N LYS A 139 -16.08 -7.46 -2.90
CA LYS A 139 -16.18 -6.04 -3.28
C LYS A 139 -16.01 -5.72 -4.77
N GLY A 140 -15.96 -6.72 -5.65
CA GLY A 140 -15.94 -6.46 -7.10
C GLY A 140 -14.58 -5.97 -7.61
N PHE A 141 -13.48 -6.42 -7.02
CA PHE A 141 -12.13 -6.10 -7.52
C PHE A 141 -11.88 -6.70 -8.90
N SER A 142 -12.39 -7.92 -9.18
CA SER A 142 -12.22 -8.55 -10.49
C SER A 142 -12.82 -7.70 -11.60
N GLU A 143 -14.06 -7.26 -11.43
CA GLU A 143 -14.76 -6.40 -12.38
C GLU A 143 -14.06 -5.04 -12.54
N LYS A 144 -13.50 -4.50 -11.44
CA LYS A 144 -12.72 -3.27 -11.50
C LYS A 144 -11.46 -3.44 -12.36
N PHE A 145 -10.70 -4.48 -12.17
CA PHE A 145 -9.48 -4.71 -12.95
C PHE A 145 -9.79 -5.03 -14.42
N GLU A 146 -10.90 -5.70 -14.72
CA GLU A 146 -11.40 -5.87 -16.09
C GLU A 146 -11.75 -4.53 -16.73
N ALA A 147 -12.44 -3.65 -16.02
CA ALA A 147 -12.79 -2.31 -16.52
C ALA A 147 -11.56 -1.42 -16.76
N LEU A 148 -10.46 -1.66 -16.09
CA LEU A 148 -9.20 -0.92 -16.24
C LEU A 148 -8.28 -1.46 -17.34
N ALA A 149 -8.65 -2.55 -18.05
CA ALA A 149 -7.78 -3.25 -19.01
C ALA A 149 -7.17 -2.36 -20.12
N GLY A 150 -7.80 -1.22 -20.43
CA GLY A 150 -7.24 -0.25 -21.40
C GLY A 150 -6.30 0.79 -20.81
N SER A 151 -6.19 0.86 -19.49
CA SER A 151 -5.42 1.88 -18.76
C SER A 151 -4.24 1.30 -17.99
N ILE A 152 -4.22 -0.02 -17.81
CA ILE A 152 -3.19 -0.74 -17.07
C ILE A 152 -2.71 -1.98 -17.84
N SER A 153 -1.50 -2.44 -17.55
CA SER A 153 -1.02 -3.73 -18.02
C SER A 153 -1.85 -4.87 -17.41
N LYS A 154 -1.80 -6.06 -18.01
CA LYS A 154 -2.46 -7.24 -17.43
C LYS A 154 -1.94 -7.46 -16.01
N PRO A 155 -2.82 -7.45 -14.97
CA PRO A 155 -2.38 -7.65 -13.59
C PRO A 155 -1.79 -9.04 -13.36
N VAL A 156 -0.69 -9.10 -12.65
CA VAL A 156 -0.14 -10.32 -12.06
C VAL A 156 -0.60 -10.37 -10.60
N MET A 157 -1.12 -11.50 -10.18
CA MET A 157 -1.62 -11.71 -8.82
C MET A 157 -0.90 -12.88 -8.17
N CYS A 158 -0.51 -12.71 -6.92
CA CYS A 158 0.04 -13.80 -6.10
C CYS A 158 -0.50 -13.71 -4.68
N ASP A 159 -0.69 -14.88 -4.05
CA ASP A 159 -1.02 -14.93 -2.64
C ASP A 159 0.13 -14.37 -1.81
N ILE A 160 -0.18 -13.58 -0.80
CA ILE A 160 0.80 -12.94 0.07
C ILE A 160 0.41 -13.14 1.53
N GLU A 161 1.37 -13.60 2.34
CA GLU A 161 1.19 -13.76 3.78
C GLU A 161 1.09 -12.39 4.45
N ILE A 162 0.08 -12.20 5.28
CA ILE A 162 -0.13 -10.98 6.06
C ILE A 162 0.69 -11.04 7.35
N TYR A 163 0.71 -12.21 7.97
CA TYR A 163 1.37 -12.47 9.24
C TYR A 163 2.41 -13.59 9.12
N GLY A 164 3.43 -13.54 9.93
CA GLY A 164 4.45 -14.57 10.01
C GLY A 164 4.03 -15.77 10.87
N LYS A 165 4.93 -16.73 11.00
CA LYS A 165 4.67 -18.02 11.68
C LYS A 165 4.43 -17.90 13.18
N ASN A 166 4.87 -16.80 13.81
CA ASN A 166 4.74 -16.57 15.24
C ASN A 166 3.45 -15.81 15.59
N SER A 167 2.67 -15.43 14.62
CA SER A 167 1.41 -14.70 14.84
C SER A 167 0.43 -15.49 15.69
N LYS A 168 -0.17 -14.79 16.65
CA LYS A 168 -1.17 -15.35 17.59
C LYS A 168 -2.52 -14.66 17.34
N GLY A 169 -3.60 -15.42 17.28
CA GLY A 169 -4.95 -14.88 17.16
C GLY A 169 -5.75 -15.45 15.99
N GLY A 170 -7.04 -15.09 15.94
CA GLY A 170 -8.00 -15.64 14.97
C GLY A 170 -7.72 -15.25 13.50
N HIS A 171 -6.97 -14.19 13.26
CA HIS A 171 -6.60 -13.68 11.93
C HIS A 171 -5.18 -14.05 11.49
N SER A 172 -4.45 -14.84 12.28
CA SER A 172 -3.06 -15.22 12.00
C SER A 172 -2.86 -16.01 10.69
N ARG A 173 -3.94 -16.51 10.10
CA ARG A 173 -3.94 -17.24 8.82
C ARG A 173 -4.53 -16.46 7.67
N ASP A 174 -4.82 -15.18 7.86
CA ASP A 174 -5.37 -14.36 6.79
C ASP A 174 -4.32 -14.19 5.69
N ILE A 175 -4.77 -14.35 4.44
CA ILE A 175 -3.95 -14.24 3.25
C ILE A 175 -4.45 -13.03 2.45
N GLY A 176 -3.53 -12.24 1.95
CA GLY A 176 -3.78 -11.21 0.96
C GLY A 176 -3.50 -11.69 -0.46
N ILE A 177 -3.89 -10.86 -1.40
CA ILE A 177 -3.48 -10.94 -2.81
C ILE A 177 -2.61 -9.72 -3.08
N ALA A 178 -1.37 -9.91 -3.48
CA ALA A 178 -0.57 -8.85 -4.06
C ALA A 178 -0.94 -8.73 -5.55
N VAL A 179 -1.43 -7.57 -5.93
CA VAL A 179 -1.80 -7.24 -7.31
C VAL A 179 -0.76 -6.30 -7.87
N ILE A 180 -0.12 -6.72 -8.97
CA ILE A 180 1.02 -6.03 -9.57
C ILE A 180 0.65 -5.66 -11.01
N PHE A 181 0.74 -4.39 -11.36
CA PHE A 181 0.48 -3.91 -12.72
C PHE A 181 1.22 -2.60 -12.98
N GLN A 182 1.26 -2.18 -14.24
CA GLN A 182 1.77 -0.88 -14.67
C GLN A 182 0.64 -0.02 -15.22
N LYS A 183 0.73 1.28 -15.02
CA LYS A 183 -0.08 2.25 -15.76
C LYS A 183 0.39 2.31 -17.22
N LEU A 184 -0.54 2.24 -18.17
CA LEU A 184 -0.28 2.39 -19.62
C LEU A 184 -0.29 3.85 -20.06
#